data_12c1fe7a5a1c84aca6806d0eb171d71e
#
_entry.id   12c1fe7a5a1c84aca6806d0eb171d71e
#
_cell.length_a   1.000
_cell.length_b   1.000
_cell.length_c   1.000
_cell.angle_alpha   90.00
_cell.angle_beta   90.00
_cell.angle_gamma   90.00
#
_symmetry.space_group_name_H-M   'P 1'
#
loop_
_entity.id
_entity.type
_entity.pdbx_description
1 polymer ?
#
loop_
_entity_poly.entity_id
_entity_poly.type
_entity_poly.pdbx_seq_one_letter_code
_entity_poly.pdbx_strand_id
1 'polypeptide(L)'
;TVNLPHGTGKTARVLVFANGANADAARAAGADIVGGDELIEEVSKGRLDYDAVVSTPDLMGKVGRLGKVLGPRGLMPNPKTGTVTTDVAKAVEDIKGGKIEFRVDKNSNLHFLIGKVSFTAQQLAENYAAALDEVLRAKPNSSKGRYIQKAVVSTTMGPGIQVDPNLVREPSAN
;
A
#
# COMPACT_ATOMS: atom_id res chain seq x y z
N THR A 1 5.88 0.82 4.04
CA THR A 1 4.40 0.92 4.08
C THR A 1 3.97 1.97 5.07
N VAL A 2 2.84 2.61 4.84
CA VAL A 2 2.23 3.57 5.77
C VAL A 2 0.73 3.26 5.90
N ASN A 3 0.21 3.37 7.11
CA ASN A 3 -1.22 3.35 7.36
C ASN A 3 -1.73 4.79 7.34
N LEU A 4 -2.63 5.08 6.39
CA LEU A 4 -3.28 6.38 6.33
C LEU A 4 -4.48 6.40 7.27
N PRO A 5 -4.60 7.39 8.19
CA PRO A 5 -5.71 7.47 9.14
C PRO A 5 -7.09 7.43 8.49
N HIS A 6 -7.23 8.07 7.33
CA HIS A 6 -8.48 8.14 6.57
C HIS A 6 -8.50 7.24 5.33
N GLY A 7 -7.50 6.37 5.18
CA GLY A 7 -7.35 5.52 3.99
C GLY A 7 -7.08 6.33 2.72
N THR A 8 -7.22 5.68 1.57
CA THR A 8 -7.03 6.30 0.24
C THR A 8 -8.35 6.76 -0.40
N GLY A 9 -9.50 6.49 0.24
CA GLY A 9 -10.83 6.73 -0.33
C GLY A 9 -11.21 5.75 -1.46
N LYS A 10 -10.43 4.71 -1.65
CA LYS A 10 -10.73 3.60 -2.57
C LYS A 10 -10.90 2.32 -1.77
N THR A 11 -12.01 1.62 -1.94
CA THR A 11 -12.17 0.26 -1.42
C THR A 11 -11.30 -0.66 -2.28
N ALA A 12 -10.17 -1.08 -1.73
CA ALA A 12 -9.27 -1.99 -2.42
C ALA A 12 -9.89 -3.39 -2.50
N ARG A 13 -9.90 -3.98 -3.69
CA ARG A 13 -10.25 -5.40 -3.86
C ARG A 13 -9.00 -6.22 -3.58
N VAL A 14 -9.07 -7.04 -2.53
CA VAL A 14 -7.94 -7.82 -2.04
C VAL A 14 -8.05 -9.25 -2.55
N LEU A 15 -7.02 -9.69 -3.25
CA LEU A 15 -6.83 -11.06 -3.67
C LEU A 15 -5.87 -11.76 -2.71
N VAL A 16 -6.25 -12.95 -2.24
CA VAL A 16 -5.48 -13.71 -1.27
C VAL A 16 -5.16 -15.10 -1.80
N PHE A 17 -3.88 -15.42 -1.85
CA PHE A 17 -3.39 -16.77 -2.10
C PHE A 17 -3.20 -17.49 -0.76
N ALA A 18 -4.17 -18.31 -0.39
CA ALA A 18 -4.15 -19.11 0.83
C ALA A 18 -4.94 -20.39 0.69
N ASN A 19 -4.57 -21.41 1.46
CA ASN A 19 -5.26 -22.69 1.54
C ASN A 19 -5.76 -22.96 2.96
N GLY A 20 -6.80 -23.81 3.08
CA GLY A 20 -7.31 -24.29 4.37
C GLY A 20 -7.74 -23.18 5.31
N ALA A 21 -7.37 -23.26 6.58
CA ALA A 21 -7.77 -22.33 7.62
C ALA A 21 -7.39 -20.84 7.31
N ASN A 22 -6.28 -20.61 6.63
CA ASN A 22 -5.85 -19.27 6.22
C ASN A 22 -6.78 -18.68 5.15
N ALA A 23 -7.32 -19.53 4.27
CA ALA A 23 -8.31 -19.09 3.27
C ALA A 23 -9.63 -18.68 3.95
N ASP A 24 -10.07 -19.44 4.94
CA ASP A 24 -11.29 -19.13 5.70
C ASP A 24 -11.12 -17.85 6.55
N ALA A 25 -9.96 -17.69 7.19
CA ALA A 25 -9.61 -16.46 7.90
C ALA A 25 -9.58 -15.23 6.97
N ALA A 26 -9.05 -15.37 5.76
CA ALA A 26 -9.05 -14.31 4.76
C ALA A 26 -10.47 -13.91 4.33
N ARG A 27 -11.35 -14.89 4.12
CA ARG A 27 -12.77 -14.62 3.78
C ARG A 27 -13.48 -13.93 4.94
N ALA A 28 -13.27 -14.37 6.18
CA ALA A 28 -13.82 -13.74 7.37
C ALA A 28 -13.36 -12.29 7.56
N ALA A 29 -12.10 -11.98 7.23
CA ALA A 29 -11.55 -10.62 7.23
C ALA A 29 -12.03 -9.76 6.04
N GLY A 30 -12.85 -10.33 5.14
CA GLY A 30 -13.45 -9.60 4.05
C GLY A 30 -12.61 -9.55 2.77
N ALA A 31 -11.69 -10.48 2.53
CA ALA A 31 -11.01 -10.59 1.26
C ALA A 31 -12.01 -10.87 0.11
N ASP A 32 -11.82 -10.19 -1.02
CA ASP A 32 -12.77 -10.25 -2.13
C ASP A 32 -12.58 -11.51 -2.99
N ILE A 33 -11.34 -11.95 -3.12
CA ILE A 33 -10.97 -13.11 -3.91
C ILE A 33 -9.99 -13.96 -3.10
N VAL A 34 -10.36 -15.19 -2.79
CA VAL A 34 -9.52 -16.10 -2.00
C VAL A 34 -9.44 -17.46 -2.69
N GLY A 35 -8.23 -17.96 -2.87
CA GLY A 35 -8.01 -19.28 -3.46
C GLY A 35 -6.55 -19.73 -3.40
N GLY A 36 -6.35 -20.99 -3.75
CA GLY A 36 -5.04 -21.62 -3.81
C GLY A 36 -4.49 -21.73 -5.24
N ASP A 37 -4.14 -22.94 -5.63
CA ASP A 37 -3.52 -23.22 -6.92
C ASP A 37 -4.41 -22.85 -8.12
N GLU A 38 -5.72 -23.03 -8.01
CA GLU A 38 -6.70 -22.66 -9.04
C GLU A 38 -6.66 -21.17 -9.34
N LEU A 39 -6.56 -20.35 -8.28
CA LEU A 39 -6.49 -18.90 -8.42
C LEU A 39 -5.16 -18.46 -9.06
N ILE A 40 -4.07 -19.16 -8.80
CA ILE A 40 -2.77 -18.92 -9.44
C ILE A 40 -2.88 -19.11 -10.95
N GLU A 41 -3.58 -20.16 -11.40
CA GLU A 41 -3.83 -20.39 -12.82
C GLU A 41 -4.71 -19.30 -13.45
N GLU A 42 -5.78 -18.89 -12.77
CA GLU A 42 -6.66 -17.82 -13.26
C GLU A 42 -5.89 -16.50 -13.42
N VAL A 43 -5.07 -16.14 -12.48
CA VAL A 43 -4.22 -14.93 -12.55
C VAL A 43 -3.19 -15.07 -13.67
N SER A 44 -2.62 -16.25 -13.89
CA SER A 44 -1.71 -16.49 -15.01
C SER A 44 -2.37 -16.33 -16.38
N LYS A 45 -3.66 -16.65 -16.47
CA LYS A 45 -4.50 -16.48 -17.69
C LYS A 45 -4.96 -15.03 -17.90
N GLY A 46 -4.63 -14.12 -16.98
CA GLY A 46 -4.88 -12.68 -17.14
C GLY A 46 -6.03 -12.11 -16.33
N ARG A 47 -6.46 -12.77 -15.24
CA ARG A 47 -7.40 -12.18 -14.29
C ARG A 47 -6.75 -11.01 -13.56
N LEU A 48 -7.38 -9.84 -13.58
CA LEU A 48 -6.79 -8.56 -13.15
C LEU A 48 -7.77 -7.67 -12.37
N ASP A 49 -8.81 -8.24 -11.82
CA ASP A 49 -9.92 -7.56 -11.14
C ASP A 49 -9.63 -7.32 -9.63
N TYR A 50 -8.36 -7.09 -9.26
CA TYR A 50 -7.90 -6.83 -7.89
C TYR A 50 -6.91 -5.67 -7.84
N ASP A 51 -6.83 -5.05 -6.66
CA ASP A 51 -6.00 -3.86 -6.40
C ASP A 51 -4.82 -4.17 -5.45
N ALA A 52 -4.90 -5.26 -4.68
CA ALA A 52 -3.84 -5.71 -3.80
C ALA A 52 -3.78 -7.24 -3.74
N VAL A 53 -2.60 -7.77 -3.49
CA VAL A 53 -2.35 -9.22 -3.42
C VAL A 53 -1.67 -9.57 -2.11
N VAL A 54 -2.22 -10.54 -1.40
CA VAL A 54 -1.63 -11.15 -0.20
C VAL A 54 -1.37 -12.63 -0.46
N SER A 55 -0.30 -13.16 0.07
CA SER A 55 0.04 -14.58 -0.06
C SER A 55 0.54 -15.18 1.24
N THR A 56 0.24 -16.45 1.46
CA THR A 56 0.95 -17.23 2.49
C THR A 56 2.34 -17.60 2.00
N PRO A 57 3.32 -17.75 2.91
CA PRO A 57 4.69 -18.15 2.54
C PRO A 57 4.75 -19.46 1.74
N ASP A 58 3.87 -20.40 2.06
CA ASP A 58 3.82 -21.73 1.44
C ASP A 58 3.52 -21.68 -0.07
N LEU A 59 2.63 -20.78 -0.47
CA LEU A 59 2.24 -20.60 -1.88
C LEU A 59 3.19 -19.67 -2.65
N MET A 60 4.09 -18.97 -1.96
CA MET A 60 4.97 -17.98 -2.57
C MET A 60 5.87 -18.54 -3.66
N GLY A 61 6.29 -19.80 -3.54
CA GLY A 61 7.06 -20.50 -4.58
C GLY A 61 6.32 -20.62 -5.91
N LYS A 62 4.99 -20.81 -5.85
CA LYS A 62 4.12 -20.87 -7.03
C LYS A 62 3.73 -19.48 -7.53
N VAL A 63 3.38 -18.58 -6.61
CA VAL A 63 3.07 -17.17 -6.90
C VAL A 63 4.26 -16.45 -7.53
N GLY A 64 5.49 -16.85 -7.21
CA GLY A 64 6.71 -16.34 -7.84
C GLY A 64 6.71 -16.45 -9.37
N ARG A 65 6.06 -17.46 -9.93
CA ARG A 65 5.90 -17.64 -11.39
C ARG A 65 5.02 -16.55 -12.02
N LEU A 66 4.13 -15.94 -11.24
CA LEU A 66 3.29 -14.82 -11.66
C LEU A 66 4.04 -13.48 -11.68
N GLY A 67 5.33 -13.46 -11.36
CA GLY A 67 6.15 -12.24 -11.34
C GLY A 67 6.12 -11.47 -12.65
N LYS A 68 5.96 -12.14 -13.79
CA LYS A 68 5.81 -11.50 -15.10
C LYS A 68 4.49 -10.72 -15.26
N VAL A 69 3.44 -11.13 -14.55
CA VAL A 69 2.10 -10.52 -14.59
C VAL A 69 1.94 -9.49 -13.48
N LEU A 70 2.33 -9.83 -12.25
CA LEU A 70 2.16 -9.01 -11.05
C LEU A 70 3.26 -7.95 -10.90
N GLY A 71 4.49 -8.26 -11.33
CA GLY A 71 5.66 -7.38 -11.17
C GLY A 71 5.51 -6.01 -11.83
N PRO A 72 5.17 -5.91 -13.13
CA PRO A 72 5.01 -4.63 -13.81
C PRO A 72 3.91 -3.74 -13.23
N ARG A 73 2.98 -4.34 -12.50
CA ARG A 73 1.84 -3.64 -11.85
C ARG A 73 2.12 -3.26 -10.40
N GLY A 74 3.26 -3.67 -9.84
CA GLY A 74 3.58 -3.44 -8.43
C GLY A 74 2.72 -4.25 -7.46
N LEU A 75 2.05 -5.32 -7.93
CA LEU A 75 1.13 -6.15 -7.14
C LEU A 75 1.78 -7.44 -6.62
N MET A 76 3.09 -7.60 -6.81
CA MET A 76 3.81 -8.78 -6.34
C MET A 76 3.90 -8.79 -4.81
N PRO A 77 3.41 -9.85 -4.14
CA PRO A 77 3.53 -9.96 -2.69
C PRO A 77 4.99 -9.92 -2.24
N ASN A 78 5.26 -9.20 -1.14
CA ASN A 78 6.61 -9.03 -0.62
C ASN A 78 6.60 -9.18 0.93
N PRO A 79 7.50 -10.01 1.51
CA PRO A 79 7.61 -10.13 2.96
C PRO A 79 7.93 -8.83 3.66
N LYS A 80 8.71 -7.94 3.02
CA LYS A 80 9.11 -6.64 3.60
C LYS A 80 7.93 -5.67 3.78
N THR A 81 6.91 -5.79 2.95
CA THR A 81 5.70 -4.96 3.02
C THR A 81 4.58 -5.59 3.83
N GLY A 82 4.82 -6.83 4.33
CA GLY A 82 3.84 -7.58 5.11
C GLY A 82 2.70 -8.18 4.28
N THR A 83 2.85 -8.20 2.94
CA THR A 83 1.88 -8.85 2.04
C THR A 83 2.14 -10.34 1.85
N VAL A 84 3.28 -10.85 2.38
CA VAL A 84 3.53 -12.28 2.56
C VAL A 84 3.56 -12.57 4.06
N THR A 85 2.52 -13.20 4.57
CA THR A 85 2.34 -13.44 6.00
C THR A 85 1.52 -14.70 6.26
N THR A 86 1.69 -15.28 7.43
CA THR A 86 0.82 -16.34 7.97
C THR A 86 -0.46 -15.77 8.58
N ASP A 87 -0.43 -14.51 9.06
CA ASP A 87 -1.59 -13.79 9.57
C ASP A 87 -2.27 -13.01 8.43
N VAL A 88 -3.01 -13.75 7.63
CA VAL A 88 -3.66 -13.23 6.42
C VAL A 88 -4.81 -12.29 6.78
N ALA A 89 -5.54 -12.57 7.86
CA ALA A 89 -6.66 -11.75 8.30
C ALA A 89 -6.23 -10.31 8.59
N LYS A 90 -5.20 -10.14 9.40
CA LYS A 90 -4.64 -8.83 9.71
C LYS A 90 -4.11 -8.10 8.47
N ALA A 91 -3.46 -8.81 7.55
CA ALA A 91 -2.98 -8.19 6.32
C ALA A 91 -4.13 -7.66 5.44
N VAL A 92 -5.24 -8.38 5.36
CA VAL A 92 -6.44 -7.94 4.64
C VAL A 92 -7.09 -6.73 5.31
N GLU A 93 -7.22 -6.74 6.63
CA GLU A 93 -7.75 -5.62 7.41
C GLU A 93 -6.89 -4.37 7.24
N ASP A 94 -5.58 -4.49 7.35
CA ASP A 94 -4.62 -3.40 7.15
C ASP A 94 -4.77 -2.76 5.75
N ILE A 95 -4.83 -3.58 4.70
CA ILE A 95 -4.96 -3.10 3.32
C ILE A 95 -6.31 -2.40 3.12
N LYS A 96 -7.39 -2.96 3.63
CA LYS A 96 -8.72 -2.34 3.59
C LYS A 96 -8.80 -1.09 4.46
N GLY A 97 -8.04 -1.04 5.55
CA GLY A 97 -7.89 0.12 6.43
C GLY A 97 -7.07 1.28 5.81
N GLY A 98 -6.51 1.10 4.61
CA GLY A 98 -5.79 2.17 3.92
C GLY A 98 -4.27 2.07 4.00
N LYS A 99 -3.72 0.91 4.29
CA LYS A 99 -2.28 0.66 4.20
C LYS A 99 -1.83 0.75 2.76
N ILE A 100 -0.92 1.68 2.49
CA ILE A 100 -0.30 1.85 1.18
C ILE A 100 1.17 1.44 1.22
N GLU A 101 1.66 0.95 0.10
CA GLU A 101 3.07 0.72 -0.12
C GLU A 101 3.68 1.89 -0.88
N PHE A 102 4.85 2.33 -0.45
CA PHE A 102 5.64 3.30 -1.17
C PHE A 102 7.05 2.79 -1.41
N ARG A 103 7.62 3.17 -2.52
CA ARG A 103 8.97 2.79 -2.92
C ARG A 103 9.68 3.97 -3.54
N VAL A 104 10.96 4.11 -3.21
CA VAL A 104 11.86 5.11 -3.83
C VAL A 104 12.15 4.68 -5.26
N ASP A 105 12.01 5.60 -6.20
CA ASP A 105 12.41 5.40 -7.59
C ASP A 105 13.93 5.57 -7.79
N LYS A 106 14.42 5.35 -9.01
CA LYS A 106 15.84 5.52 -9.36
C LYS A 106 16.37 6.94 -9.23
N ASN A 107 15.47 7.94 -9.14
CA ASN A 107 15.80 9.35 -8.99
C ASN A 107 15.64 9.83 -7.54
N SER A 108 15.45 8.91 -6.59
CA SER A 108 15.22 9.20 -5.17
C SER A 108 13.91 9.93 -4.88
N ASN A 109 12.90 9.79 -5.74
CA ASN A 109 11.56 10.30 -5.50
C ASN A 109 10.63 9.25 -4.89
N LEU A 110 9.69 9.71 -4.09
CA LEU A 110 8.57 8.92 -3.56
C LEU A 110 7.27 9.43 -4.16
N HIS A 111 6.42 8.50 -4.61
CA HIS A 111 5.10 8.81 -5.14
C HIS A 111 4.06 7.94 -4.45
N PHE A 112 3.04 8.57 -3.87
CA PHE A 112 1.93 7.86 -3.25
C PHE A 112 0.66 8.72 -3.20
N LEU A 113 -0.47 8.05 -3.09
CA LEU A 113 -1.78 8.69 -2.96
C LEU A 113 -2.07 9.04 -1.50
N ILE A 114 -2.48 10.28 -1.22
CA ILE A 114 -2.89 10.71 0.12
C ILE A 114 -4.41 10.80 0.29
N GLY A 115 -5.16 10.70 -0.79
CA GLY A 115 -6.62 10.75 -0.74
C GLY A 115 -7.27 11.08 -2.07
N LYS A 116 -8.53 11.43 -2.02
CA LYS A 116 -9.35 11.84 -3.17
C LYS A 116 -9.93 13.23 -2.97
N VAL A 117 -10.47 13.82 -4.04
CA VAL A 117 -11.16 15.12 -4.03
C VAL A 117 -12.37 15.15 -3.08
N SER A 118 -12.95 13.97 -2.80
CA SER A 118 -14.06 13.84 -1.83
C SER A 118 -13.63 14.01 -0.37
N PHE A 119 -12.32 14.01 -0.09
CA PHE A 119 -11.82 14.20 1.27
C PHE A 119 -11.83 15.67 1.66
N THR A 120 -12.04 15.95 2.94
CA THR A 120 -11.88 17.29 3.49
C THR A 120 -10.40 17.69 3.54
N ALA A 121 -10.13 18.98 3.58
CA ALA A 121 -8.76 19.50 3.70
C ALA A 121 -8.04 18.92 4.96
N GLN A 122 -8.78 18.78 6.07
CA GLN A 122 -8.25 18.21 7.30
C GLN A 122 -7.84 16.76 7.13
N GLN A 123 -8.69 15.91 6.53
CA GLN A 123 -8.37 14.51 6.26
C GLN A 123 -7.13 14.34 5.37
N LEU A 124 -6.99 15.20 4.36
CA LEU A 124 -5.82 15.21 3.49
C LEU A 124 -4.56 15.63 4.24
N ALA A 125 -4.66 16.62 5.14
CA ALA A 125 -3.54 17.09 5.96
C ALA A 125 -3.09 16.00 6.94
N GLU A 126 -4.02 15.31 7.59
CA GLU A 126 -3.71 14.21 8.51
C GLU A 126 -3.06 13.02 7.78
N ASN A 127 -3.58 12.63 6.61
CA ASN A 127 -2.95 11.60 5.79
C ASN A 127 -1.55 12.01 5.32
N TYR A 128 -1.36 13.26 4.92
CA TYR A 128 -0.06 13.80 4.53
C TYR A 128 0.94 13.77 5.69
N ALA A 129 0.53 14.22 6.88
CA ALA A 129 1.36 14.20 8.09
C ALA A 129 1.79 12.77 8.44
N ALA A 130 0.85 11.82 8.49
CA ALA A 130 1.15 10.42 8.76
C ALA A 130 2.14 9.81 7.74
N ALA A 131 1.98 10.17 6.46
CA ALA A 131 2.90 9.71 5.42
C ALA A 131 4.30 10.29 5.58
N LEU A 132 4.44 11.58 5.89
CA LEU A 132 5.74 12.21 6.13
C LEU A 132 6.43 11.64 7.36
N ASP A 133 5.71 11.41 8.45
CA ASP A 133 6.26 10.84 9.68
C ASP A 133 6.84 9.45 9.42
N GLU A 134 6.15 8.62 8.64
CA GLU A 134 6.64 7.29 8.32
C GLU A 134 7.87 7.33 7.39
N VAL A 135 7.90 8.26 6.44
CA VAL A 135 9.08 8.48 5.57
C VAL A 135 10.28 8.94 6.41
N LEU A 136 10.08 9.84 7.38
CA LEU A 136 11.14 10.29 8.28
C LEU A 136 11.60 9.18 9.22
N ARG A 137 10.69 8.34 9.71
CA ARG A 137 11.01 7.15 10.52
C ARG A 137 11.84 6.13 9.76
N ALA A 138 11.55 5.96 8.47
CA ALA A 138 12.29 5.06 7.58
C ALA A 138 13.66 5.63 7.12
N LYS A 139 14.01 6.84 7.54
CA LYS A 139 15.31 7.46 7.20
C LYS A 139 16.48 6.60 7.71
N PRO A 140 17.42 6.19 6.83
CA PRO A 140 18.61 5.46 7.26
C PRO A 140 19.55 6.35 8.08
N ASN A 141 20.19 5.79 9.11
CA ASN A 141 21.13 6.51 9.97
C ASN A 141 22.36 7.05 9.22
N SER A 142 22.68 6.45 8.07
CA SER A 142 23.77 6.91 7.19
C SER A 142 23.48 8.22 6.46
N SER A 143 22.20 8.60 6.34
CA SER A 143 21.79 9.84 5.66
C SER A 143 22.00 11.04 6.56
N LYS A 144 22.93 11.92 6.20
CA LYS A 144 23.23 13.17 6.91
C LYS A 144 22.48 14.35 6.26
N GLY A 145 22.14 15.35 7.07
CA GLY A 145 21.49 16.57 6.58
C GLY A 145 19.99 16.43 6.32
N ARG A 146 19.48 17.33 5.47
CA ARG A 146 18.06 17.41 5.10
C ARG A 146 17.66 16.20 4.25
N TYR A 147 16.79 15.35 4.77
CA TYR A 147 16.37 14.11 4.11
C TYR A 147 15.35 14.36 3.00
N ILE A 148 14.27 15.07 3.33
CA ILE A 148 13.24 15.44 2.35
C ILE A 148 13.64 16.78 1.75
N GLN A 149 14.08 16.79 0.50
CA GLN A 149 14.51 18.00 -0.21
C GLN A 149 13.34 18.86 -0.63
N LYS A 150 12.28 18.24 -1.16
CA LYS A 150 11.12 18.89 -1.73
C LYS A 150 9.89 18.00 -1.54
N ALA A 151 8.78 18.60 -1.20
CA ALA A 151 7.46 17.96 -1.21
C ALA A 151 6.52 18.74 -2.14
N VAL A 152 5.74 18.01 -2.93
CA VAL A 152 4.78 18.59 -3.88
C VAL A 152 3.49 17.79 -3.80
N VAL A 153 2.38 18.48 -3.69
CA VAL A 153 1.03 17.89 -3.76
C VAL A 153 0.38 18.34 -5.07
N SER A 154 -0.24 17.42 -5.77
CA SER A 154 -0.96 17.69 -7.01
C SER A 154 -2.22 16.85 -7.13
N THR A 155 -3.21 17.35 -7.82
CA THR A 155 -4.31 16.52 -8.31
C THR A 155 -3.89 15.82 -9.61
N THR A 156 -4.66 14.82 -10.05
CA THR A 156 -4.34 14.01 -11.23
C THR A 156 -4.04 14.84 -12.48
N MET A 157 -4.78 15.93 -12.69
CA MET A 157 -4.64 16.82 -13.86
C MET A 157 -4.28 18.27 -13.46
N GLY A 158 -4.01 18.51 -12.18
CA GLY A 158 -3.70 19.85 -11.68
C GLY A 158 -2.21 20.17 -11.65
N PRO A 159 -1.85 21.42 -11.40
CA PRO A 159 -0.47 21.82 -11.20
C PRO A 159 0.09 21.25 -9.90
N GLY A 160 1.40 21.10 -9.85
CA GLY A 160 2.11 20.73 -8.62
C GLY A 160 2.23 21.93 -7.68
N ILE A 161 1.72 21.80 -6.46
CA ILE A 161 1.81 22.81 -5.41
C ILE A 161 2.93 22.40 -4.46
N GLN A 162 3.94 23.24 -4.32
CA GLN A 162 5.04 22.98 -3.40
C GLN A 162 4.59 23.21 -1.96
N VAL A 163 4.91 22.23 -1.11
CA VAL A 163 4.62 22.23 0.32
C VAL A 163 5.94 22.19 1.09
N ASP A 164 6.02 22.90 2.23
CA ASP A 164 7.19 22.81 3.09
C ASP A 164 7.14 21.50 3.91
N PRO A 165 8.08 20.57 3.70
CA PRO A 165 8.09 19.30 4.43
C PRO A 165 8.48 19.45 5.92
N ASN A 166 8.92 20.64 6.36
CA ASN A 166 9.25 20.88 7.77
C ASN A 166 8.05 21.44 8.56
N LEU A 167 7.01 21.90 7.88
CA LEU A 167 5.79 22.43 8.49
C LEU A 167 4.74 21.30 8.68
N VAL A 168 5.16 20.16 9.21
CA VAL A 168 4.21 19.17 9.76
C VAL A 168 3.77 19.70 11.12
N ARG A 169 2.90 20.72 11.11
CA ARG A 169 2.19 21.14 12.30
C ARG A 169 1.02 20.21 12.51
N GLU A 170 0.88 19.75 13.75
CA GLU A 170 -0.39 19.24 14.25
C GLU A 170 -1.52 20.18 13.82
N PRO A 171 -2.65 19.68 13.29
CA PRO A 171 -3.80 20.52 13.05
C PRO A 171 -4.12 21.19 14.39
N SER A 172 -3.89 22.51 14.45
CA SER A 172 -4.23 23.30 15.62
C SER A 172 -5.69 23.04 15.95
N ALA A 173 -5.94 22.41 17.08
CA ALA A 173 -7.25 22.37 17.70
C ALA A 173 -7.71 23.83 17.91
N ASN A 174 -8.61 24.28 17.08
CA ASN A 174 -9.45 25.44 17.28
C ASN A 174 -10.89 24.99 17.21
#